data_486ea911bc44f56ba04c8272534143d6
#
_entry.id   486ea911bc44f56ba04c8272534143d6
#
_cell.length_a   1.000
_cell.length_b   1.000
_cell.length_c   1.000
_cell.angle_alpha   90.00
_cell.angle_beta   90.00
_cell.angle_gamma   90.00
#
_symmetry.space_group_name_H-M   'P 1'
#
loop_
_entity.id
_entity.type
_entity.pdbx_description
1 polymer ?
#
loop_
_entity_poly.entity_id
_entity_poly.type
_entity_poly.pdbx_seq_one_letter_code
_entity_poly.pdbx_strand_id
1 'polypeptide(L)'
;MNQSIIPLILQRIMATVAVVFGIVTIIAGSRVLTGTDPGYTVFQPLLVYNTLMGVVYIVGGLMIWRNLRRGKYVAASIFTLNLIVLGGIAYLYFVSDGVAVDSLRAMTLRTVVWLVLLLGSVWLGRGKV
;
A
#
# COMPACT_ATOMS: atom_id res chain seq x y z
N MET A 1 20.78 7.74 -23.41
CA MET A 1 19.34 7.60 -23.18
C MET A 1 18.74 8.98 -22.92
N ASN A 2 17.61 9.26 -23.53
CA ASN A 2 16.95 10.56 -23.37
C ASN A 2 16.42 10.69 -21.94
N GLN A 3 16.73 11.82 -21.29
CA GLN A 3 16.31 12.06 -19.89
C GLN A 3 14.78 12.05 -19.72
N SER A 4 14.01 12.38 -20.76
CA SER A 4 12.55 12.36 -20.68
C SER A 4 11.96 10.93 -20.62
N ILE A 5 12.72 9.93 -21.03
CA ILE A 5 12.29 8.52 -20.98
C ILE A 5 12.45 7.94 -19.59
N ILE A 6 13.51 8.32 -18.88
CA ILE A 6 13.80 7.76 -17.53
C ILE A 6 12.66 8.04 -16.54
N PRO A 7 12.14 9.28 -16.42
CA PRO A 7 10.99 9.52 -15.53
C PRO A 7 9.75 8.70 -15.90
N LEU A 8 9.49 8.53 -17.21
CA LEU A 8 8.36 7.73 -17.67
C LEU A 8 8.52 6.27 -17.29
N ILE A 9 9.71 5.71 -17.47
CA ILE A 9 10.02 4.32 -17.09
C ILE A 9 9.83 4.13 -15.59
N LEU A 10 10.36 5.04 -14.76
CA LEU A 10 10.23 4.98 -13.31
C LEU A 10 8.77 5.08 -12.88
N GLN A 11 8.00 5.97 -13.50
CA GLN A 11 6.57 6.12 -13.23
C GLN A 11 5.83 4.80 -13.50
N ARG A 12 6.14 4.14 -14.59
CA ARG A 12 5.49 2.88 -14.95
C ARG A 12 5.92 1.73 -14.08
N ILE A 13 7.19 1.70 -13.66
CA ILE A 13 7.67 0.72 -12.69
C ILE A 13 6.92 0.89 -11.36
N MET A 14 6.80 2.12 -10.87
CA MET A 14 6.08 2.42 -9.63
C MET A 14 4.61 2.00 -9.72
N ALA A 15 3.96 2.32 -10.83
CA ALA A 15 2.57 1.95 -11.05
C ALA A 15 2.40 0.43 -11.09
N THR A 16 3.32 -0.29 -11.74
CA THR A 16 3.30 -1.74 -11.80
C THR A 16 3.48 -2.35 -10.42
N VAL A 17 4.44 -1.83 -9.64
CA VAL A 17 4.64 -2.28 -8.25
C VAL A 17 3.36 -2.11 -7.44
N ALA A 18 2.70 -0.96 -7.54
CA ALA A 18 1.46 -0.70 -6.81
C ALA A 18 0.35 -1.67 -7.20
N VAL A 19 0.17 -1.93 -8.49
CA VAL A 19 -0.88 -2.84 -8.98
C VAL A 19 -0.60 -4.28 -8.52
N VAL A 20 0.63 -4.74 -8.68
CA VAL A 20 1.03 -6.10 -8.27
C VAL A 20 0.86 -6.25 -6.76
N PHE A 21 1.28 -5.25 -5.99
CA PHE A 21 1.13 -5.25 -4.54
C PHE A 21 -0.35 -5.35 -4.14
N GLY A 22 -1.22 -4.62 -4.82
CA GLY A 22 -2.66 -4.68 -4.59
C GLY A 22 -3.25 -6.05 -4.90
N ILE A 23 -2.86 -6.65 -6.03
CA ILE A 23 -3.32 -7.99 -6.41
C ILE A 23 -2.89 -9.03 -5.37
N VAL A 24 -1.62 -9.00 -4.96
CA VAL A 24 -1.11 -9.92 -3.93
C VAL A 24 -1.85 -9.73 -2.62
N THR A 25 -2.13 -8.49 -2.24
CA THR A 25 -2.87 -8.17 -1.02
C THR A 25 -4.28 -8.75 -1.05
N ILE A 26 -4.98 -8.63 -2.18
CA ILE A 26 -6.34 -9.18 -2.33
C ILE A 26 -6.29 -10.71 -2.25
N ILE A 27 -5.36 -11.35 -2.93
CA ILE A 27 -5.24 -12.81 -2.93
C ILE A 27 -4.96 -13.30 -1.50
N ALA A 28 -3.98 -12.71 -0.83
CA ALA A 28 -3.60 -13.11 0.53
C ALA A 28 -4.76 -12.90 1.52
N GLY A 29 -5.41 -11.74 1.46
CA GLY A 29 -6.55 -11.44 2.34
C GLY A 29 -7.74 -12.34 2.08
N SER A 30 -8.06 -12.59 0.81
CA SER A 30 -9.18 -13.46 0.42
C SER A 30 -8.97 -14.89 0.88
N ARG A 31 -7.75 -15.40 0.83
CA ARG A 31 -7.43 -16.75 1.33
C ARG A 31 -7.72 -16.87 2.81
N VAL A 32 -7.30 -15.89 3.62
CA VAL A 32 -7.55 -15.91 5.06
C VAL A 32 -9.05 -15.77 5.34
N LEU A 33 -9.74 -14.87 4.63
CA LEU A 33 -11.18 -14.68 4.79
C LEU A 33 -11.97 -15.94 4.46
N THR A 34 -11.49 -16.77 3.54
CA THR A 34 -12.15 -18.00 3.13
C THR A 34 -11.69 -19.24 3.90
N GLY A 35 -10.89 -19.06 4.95
CA GLY A 35 -10.58 -20.12 5.91
C GLY A 35 -9.13 -20.59 5.97
N THR A 36 -8.23 -20.05 5.16
CA THR A 36 -6.81 -20.41 5.26
C THR A 36 -6.24 -19.88 6.56
N ASP A 37 -5.57 -20.76 7.32
CA ASP A 37 -4.92 -20.38 8.58
C ASP A 37 -3.58 -19.71 8.25
N PRO A 38 -3.40 -18.42 8.62
CA PRO A 38 -2.13 -17.73 8.37
C PRO A 38 -1.04 -18.07 9.39
N GLY A 39 -1.33 -18.88 10.41
CA GLY A 39 -0.38 -19.25 11.43
C GLY A 39 -0.26 -18.28 12.59
N TYR A 40 -1.11 -17.27 12.67
CA TYR A 40 -1.12 -16.30 13.78
C TYR A 40 -2.56 -15.81 14.02
N THR A 41 -2.75 -15.13 15.17
CA THR A 41 -4.06 -14.55 15.52
C THR A 41 -4.39 -13.42 14.55
N VAL A 42 -5.55 -13.52 13.90
CA VAL A 42 -6.02 -12.54 12.91
C VAL A 42 -6.92 -11.51 13.60
N PHE A 43 -6.58 -10.23 13.43
CA PHE A 43 -7.45 -9.13 13.81
C PHE A 43 -8.40 -8.86 12.63
N GLN A 44 -9.65 -9.29 12.76
CA GLN A 44 -10.60 -9.29 11.64
C GLN A 44 -10.81 -7.91 11.00
N PRO A 45 -10.99 -6.81 11.76
CA PRO A 45 -11.15 -5.50 11.13
C PRO A 45 -9.95 -5.12 10.25
N LEU A 46 -8.73 -5.46 10.67
CA LEU A 46 -7.53 -5.19 9.89
C LEU A 46 -7.50 -6.03 8.63
N LEU A 47 -7.89 -7.31 8.71
CA LEU A 47 -7.92 -8.20 7.56
C LEU A 47 -8.89 -7.68 6.48
N VAL A 48 -10.08 -7.27 6.89
CA VAL A 48 -11.08 -6.71 5.97
C VAL A 48 -10.54 -5.41 5.37
N TYR A 49 -9.98 -4.53 6.19
CA TYR A 49 -9.39 -3.28 5.72
C TYR A 49 -8.31 -3.53 4.67
N ASN A 50 -7.36 -4.42 4.95
CA ASN A 50 -6.26 -4.70 4.03
C ASN A 50 -6.74 -5.31 2.72
N THR A 51 -7.72 -6.21 2.78
CA THR A 51 -8.26 -6.85 1.58
C THR A 51 -8.96 -5.82 0.68
N LEU A 52 -9.76 -4.93 1.27
CA LEU A 52 -10.40 -3.84 0.53
C LEU A 52 -9.39 -2.85 0.00
N MET A 53 -8.35 -2.55 0.79
CA MET A 53 -7.30 -1.63 0.36
C MET A 53 -6.50 -2.18 -0.83
N GLY A 54 -6.46 -3.49 -1.01
CA GLY A 54 -5.86 -4.08 -2.21
C GLY A 54 -6.47 -3.53 -3.49
N VAL A 55 -7.79 -3.35 -3.51
CA VAL A 55 -8.49 -2.72 -4.63
C VAL A 55 -8.04 -1.26 -4.79
N VAL A 56 -7.95 -0.54 -3.68
CA VAL A 56 -7.50 0.87 -3.69
C VAL A 56 -6.06 0.96 -4.19
N TYR A 57 -5.20 0.02 -3.82
CA TYR A 57 -3.81 -0.03 -4.30
C TYR A 57 -3.75 -0.20 -5.82
N ILE A 58 -4.60 -1.06 -6.39
CA ILE A 58 -4.69 -1.24 -7.84
C ILE A 58 -5.12 0.06 -8.50
N VAL A 59 -6.17 0.69 -8.00
CA VAL A 59 -6.66 1.98 -8.52
C VAL A 59 -5.57 3.04 -8.43
N GLY A 60 -4.88 3.10 -7.28
CA GLY A 60 -3.77 4.04 -7.10
C GLY A 60 -2.64 3.80 -8.11
N GLY A 61 -2.30 2.55 -8.35
CA GLY A 61 -1.30 2.18 -9.35
C GLY A 61 -1.71 2.61 -10.76
N LEU A 62 -2.97 2.37 -11.13
CA LEU A 62 -3.48 2.78 -12.43
C LEU A 62 -3.48 4.30 -12.57
N MET A 63 -3.76 5.03 -11.51
CA MET A 63 -3.71 6.49 -11.53
C MET A 63 -2.28 7.01 -11.67
N ILE A 64 -1.31 6.39 -10.98
CA ILE A 64 0.10 6.72 -11.16
C ILE A 64 0.53 6.49 -12.62
N TRP A 65 0.04 5.40 -13.22
CA TRP A 65 0.34 5.08 -14.61
C TRP A 65 -0.17 6.16 -15.57
N ARG A 66 -1.40 6.61 -15.36
CA ARG A 66 -2.07 7.55 -16.28
C ARG A 66 -1.71 9.00 -16.02
N ASN A 67 -1.64 9.39 -14.76
CA ASN A 67 -1.45 10.79 -14.39
C ASN A 67 -0.69 10.87 -13.07
N LEU A 68 0.56 11.25 -13.15
CA LEU A 68 1.45 11.29 -11.99
C LEU A 68 0.93 12.26 -10.91
N ARG A 69 0.34 13.37 -11.31
CA ARG A 69 -0.19 14.36 -10.35
C ARG A 69 -1.33 13.76 -9.52
N ARG A 70 -2.30 13.11 -10.18
CA ARG A 70 -3.40 12.43 -9.47
C ARG A 70 -2.90 11.25 -8.66
N GLY A 71 -1.97 10.48 -9.24
CA GLY A 71 -1.35 9.36 -8.56
C GLY A 71 -0.66 9.77 -7.29
N LYS A 72 0.00 10.93 -7.27
CA LYS A 72 0.63 11.48 -6.07
C LYS A 72 -0.39 11.72 -4.96
N TYR A 73 -1.53 12.33 -5.27
CA TYR A 73 -2.57 12.57 -4.26
C TYR A 73 -3.18 11.27 -3.74
N VAL A 74 -3.39 10.29 -4.63
CA VAL A 74 -3.89 8.98 -4.22
C VAL A 74 -2.86 8.28 -3.32
N ALA A 75 -1.58 8.31 -3.70
CA ALA A 75 -0.51 7.73 -2.88
C ALA A 75 -0.43 8.38 -1.51
N ALA A 76 -0.57 9.71 -1.44
CA ALA A 76 -0.59 10.43 -0.17
C ALA A 76 -1.78 10.00 0.70
N SER A 77 -2.95 9.83 0.10
CA SER A 77 -4.15 9.38 0.81
C SER A 77 -3.98 7.96 1.34
N ILE A 78 -3.46 7.05 0.52
CA ILE A 78 -3.22 5.66 0.92
C ILE A 78 -2.18 5.59 2.04
N PHE A 79 -1.07 6.32 1.90
CA PHE A 79 -0.03 6.36 2.93
C PHE A 79 -0.60 6.87 4.25
N THR A 80 -1.39 7.95 4.21
CA THR A 80 -1.99 8.53 5.41
C THR A 80 -2.93 7.54 6.09
N LEU A 81 -3.80 6.88 5.33
CA LEU A 81 -4.71 5.87 5.87
C LEU A 81 -3.94 4.71 6.49
N ASN A 82 -2.93 4.20 5.79
CA ASN A 82 -2.11 3.10 6.30
C ASN A 82 -1.35 3.50 7.56
N LEU A 83 -0.87 4.73 7.63
CA LEU A 83 -0.15 5.24 8.80
C LEU A 83 -1.10 5.33 10.01
N ILE A 84 -2.32 5.83 9.81
CA ILE A 84 -3.32 5.91 10.88
C ILE A 84 -3.67 4.51 11.39
N VAL A 85 -3.90 3.56 10.48
CA VAL A 85 -4.22 2.19 10.84
C VAL A 85 -3.03 1.52 11.56
N LEU A 86 -1.81 1.75 11.07
CA LEU A 86 -0.61 1.24 11.74
C LEU A 86 -0.51 1.76 13.17
N GLY A 87 -0.75 3.05 13.38
CA GLY A 87 -0.76 3.63 14.72
C GLY A 87 -1.82 2.99 15.62
N GLY A 88 -3.01 2.75 15.08
CA GLY A 88 -4.10 2.11 15.80
C GLY A 88 -3.79 0.68 16.21
N ILE A 89 -3.26 -0.13 15.28
CA ILE A 89 -2.95 -1.53 15.60
C ILE A 89 -1.72 -1.64 16.51
N ALA A 90 -0.77 -0.71 16.41
CA ALA A 90 0.37 -0.67 17.32
C ALA A 90 -0.11 -0.41 18.76
N TYR A 91 -1.04 0.51 18.93
CA TYR A 91 -1.66 0.76 20.23
C TYR A 91 -2.33 -0.51 20.76
N LEU A 92 -3.15 -1.17 19.94
CA LEU A 92 -3.83 -2.40 20.33
C LEU A 92 -2.85 -3.53 20.65
N TYR A 93 -1.74 -3.61 19.93
CA TYR A 93 -0.70 -4.60 20.19
C TYR A 93 -0.12 -4.46 21.59
N PHE A 94 0.11 -3.21 22.04
CA PHE A 94 0.70 -2.95 23.35
C PHE A 94 -0.30 -3.10 24.51
N VAL A 95 -1.60 -2.94 24.27
CA VAL A 95 -2.63 -2.95 25.33
C VAL A 95 -3.54 -4.18 25.30
N SER A 96 -3.45 -5.03 24.28
CA SER A 96 -4.30 -6.20 24.15
C SER A 96 -3.56 -7.33 23.42
N ASP A 97 -4.15 -8.53 23.47
CA ASP A 97 -3.62 -9.71 22.76
C ASP A 97 -4.26 -9.94 21.39
N GLY A 98 -5.08 -8.98 20.93
CA GLY A 98 -5.86 -9.15 19.71
C GLY A 98 -5.11 -8.93 18.41
N VAL A 99 -3.89 -8.40 18.46
CA VAL A 99 -3.07 -8.09 17.28
C VAL A 99 -1.73 -8.81 17.37
N ALA A 100 -1.43 -9.62 16.36
CA ALA A 100 -0.16 -10.35 16.28
C ALA A 100 0.96 -9.42 15.78
N VAL A 101 2.20 -9.73 16.16
CA VAL A 101 3.38 -9.01 15.65
C VAL A 101 3.49 -9.12 14.13
N ASP A 102 3.02 -10.24 13.56
CA ASP A 102 3.01 -10.43 12.11
C ASP A 102 2.14 -9.40 11.41
N SER A 103 1.02 -9.02 12.03
CA SER A 103 0.13 -7.97 11.52
C SER A 103 0.82 -6.60 11.54
N LEU A 104 1.56 -6.30 12.63
CA LEU A 104 2.35 -5.07 12.71
C LEU A 104 3.41 -5.00 11.61
N ARG A 105 4.12 -6.10 11.39
CA ARG A 105 5.16 -6.17 10.35
C ARG A 105 4.57 -5.97 8.97
N ALA A 106 3.48 -6.66 8.68
CA ALA A 106 2.81 -6.54 7.39
C ALA A 106 2.29 -5.12 7.16
N MET A 107 1.69 -4.50 8.17
CA MET A 107 1.17 -3.14 8.05
C MET A 107 2.29 -2.12 7.91
N THR A 108 3.40 -2.32 8.61
CA THR A 108 4.61 -1.49 8.46
C THR A 108 5.13 -1.57 7.03
N LEU A 109 5.20 -2.78 6.47
CA LEU A 109 5.64 -2.96 5.08
C LEU A 109 4.73 -2.19 4.11
N ARG A 110 3.41 -2.30 4.27
CA ARG A 110 2.45 -1.59 3.42
C ARG A 110 2.62 -0.09 3.52
N THR A 111 2.80 0.43 4.72
CA THR A 111 3.01 1.85 4.96
C THR A 111 4.30 2.33 4.30
N VAL A 112 5.38 1.57 4.44
CA VAL A 112 6.69 1.91 3.85
C VAL A 112 6.61 1.87 2.32
N VAL A 113 5.96 0.86 1.74
CA VAL A 113 5.80 0.76 0.28
C VAL A 113 5.10 2.00 -0.26
N TRP A 114 4.00 2.42 0.37
CA TRP A 114 3.27 3.60 -0.10
C TRP A 114 3.99 4.91 0.20
N LEU A 115 4.81 4.95 1.26
CA LEU A 115 5.71 6.10 1.48
C LEU A 115 6.71 6.22 0.34
N VAL A 116 7.34 5.12 -0.08
CA VAL A 116 8.29 5.11 -1.18
C VAL A 116 7.61 5.53 -2.48
N LEU A 117 6.42 5.01 -2.75
CA LEU A 117 5.64 5.38 -3.94
C LEU A 117 5.26 6.86 -3.92
N LEU A 118 4.88 7.38 -2.75
CA LEU A 118 4.56 8.81 -2.59
C LEU A 118 5.81 9.68 -2.83
N LEU A 119 6.91 9.35 -2.19
CA LEU A 119 8.16 10.11 -2.36
C LEU A 119 8.65 10.06 -3.80
N GLY A 120 8.56 8.89 -4.45
CA GLY A 120 8.90 8.76 -5.86
C GLY A 120 8.01 9.60 -6.75
N SER A 121 6.70 9.63 -6.47
CA SER A 121 5.75 10.43 -7.24
C SER A 121 6.03 11.92 -7.07
N VAL A 122 6.33 12.37 -5.86
CA VAL A 122 6.69 13.76 -5.59
C VAL A 122 7.98 14.13 -6.33
N TRP A 123 8.99 13.25 -6.22
CA TRP A 123 10.28 13.48 -6.86
C TRP A 123 10.16 13.57 -8.39
N LEU A 124 9.44 12.63 -8.99
CA LEU A 124 9.21 12.65 -10.44
C LEU A 124 8.39 13.86 -10.88
N GLY A 125 7.43 14.26 -10.07
CA GLY A 125 6.57 15.41 -10.37
C GLY A 125 7.27 16.75 -10.29
N ARG A 126 8.41 16.83 -9.58
CA ARG A 126 9.17 18.08 -9.44
C ARG A 126 9.77 18.56 -10.75
N GLY A 127 10.08 17.66 -11.68
CA GLY A 127 10.60 18.01 -12.98
C GLY A 127 9.55 18.40 -14.00
N LYS A 128 8.27 18.33 -13.64
CA LYS A 128 7.14 18.62 -14.53
C LYS A 128 6.45 19.90 -14.07
N VAL A 129 6.94 20.98 -14.52
CA VAL A 129 6.32 22.29 -14.24
C VAL A 129 5.37 22.67 -15.37
#